data_63d1595eb8e181e9d321dc732023e913
#
_entry.id   63d1595eb8e181e9d321dc732023e913
#
_cell.length_a   1.000
_cell.length_b   1.000
_cell.length_c   1.000
_cell.angle_alpha   90.00
_cell.angle_beta   90.00
_cell.angle_gamma   90.00
#
_symmetry.space_group_name_H-M   'P 1'
#
loop_
_entity.id
_entity.type
_entity.pdbx_description
1 polymer ?
#
loop_
_entity_poly.entity_id
_entity_poly.type
_entity_poly.pdbx_seq_one_letter_code
_entity_poly.pdbx_strand_id
1 'polypeptide(L)'
;YRTDAQGLAERFLNDYASDHEVSYPINPFQILTSLGIGFVFRAFDGIEGLYFPKENTDDADLVVINSKRPITRQRFTAAHELCHFIKDRNSCVCMMKTNAPIEKYADRFASALLMPKRELLRKIDERLEEHNLLNEDDVLIIADHFGVSFSACYYRIRNLFDYSLGFLENDKKKFKPDHRRQELGMSYLPLYESLFDAWTWIKNSVETEYAKHIFKANYVYNDSRLEGVATTKEA
;
A
#
# COMPACT_ATOMS: atom_id res chain seq x y z
N TYR A 1 -4.67 -20.67 -6.64
CA TYR A 1 -3.54 -19.76 -6.90
C TYR A 1 -3.01 -19.86 -8.34
N ARG A 2 -3.92 -20.03 -9.34
CA ARG A 2 -3.53 -20.15 -10.76
C ARG A 2 -3.26 -18.81 -11.44
N THR A 3 -3.53 -17.67 -10.81
CA THR A 3 -3.26 -16.34 -11.36
C THR A 3 -2.05 -15.75 -10.66
N ASP A 4 -1.08 -15.29 -11.44
CA ASP A 4 0.05 -14.54 -10.94
C ASP A 4 -0.41 -13.26 -10.24
N ALA A 5 0.20 -12.92 -9.10
CA ALA A 5 -0.12 -11.74 -8.31
C ALA A 5 0.06 -10.44 -9.12
N GLN A 6 1.07 -10.39 -9.98
CA GLN A 6 1.30 -9.27 -10.89
C GLN A 6 0.15 -9.13 -11.89
N GLY A 7 -0.25 -10.22 -12.54
CA GLY A 7 -1.37 -10.20 -13.48
C GLY A 7 -2.71 -9.86 -12.81
N LEU A 8 -2.90 -10.19 -11.52
CA LEU A 8 -4.08 -9.74 -10.76
C LEU A 8 -4.04 -8.23 -10.54
N ALA A 9 -2.90 -7.67 -10.13
CA ALA A 9 -2.73 -6.24 -9.91
C ALA A 9 -2.93 -5.42 -11.20
N GLU A 10 -2.38 -5.91 -12.32
CA GLU A 10 -2.53 -5.25 -13.63
C GLU A 10 -3.98 -5.25 -14.11
N ARG A 11 -4.70 -6.37 -13.99
CA ARG A 11 -6.13 -6.42 -14.32
C ARG A 11 -6.94 -5.51 -13.43
N PHE A 12 -6.75 -5.60 -12.12
CA PHE A 12 -7.43 -4.73 -11.17
C PHE A 12 -7.23 -3.26 -11.50
N LEU A 13 -5.98 -2.84 -11.78
CA LEU A 13 -5.68 -1.45 -12.10
C LEU A 13 -6.31 -1.01 -13.43
N ASN A 14 -6.34 -1.89 -14.44
CA ASN A 14 -7.01 -1.61 -15.71
C ASN A 14 -8.53 -1.47 -15.54
N ASP A 15 -9.15 -2.37 -14.76
CA ASP A 15 -10.57 -2.31 -14.46
C ASP A 15 -10.90 -1.04 -13.66
N TYR A 16 -10.08 -0.72 -12.66
CA TYR A 16 -10.22 0.50 -11.86
C TYR A 16 -10.09 1.78 -12.71
N ALA A 17 -9.15 1.79 -13.64
CA ALA A 17 -8.90 2.92 -14.54
C ALA A 17 -10.02 3.15 -15.56
N SER A 18 -10.94 2.21 -15.77
CA SER A 18 -12.11 2.42 -16.63
C SER A 18 -13.11 3.43 -16.06
N ASP A 19 -13.20 3.50 -14.74
CA ASP A 19 -14.17 4.33 -14.02
C ASP A 19 -13.51 5.47 -13.20
N HIS A 20 -12.18 5.43 -13.04
CA HIS A 20 -11.43 6.37 -12.19
C HIS A 20 -10.16 6.85 -12.90
N GLU A 21 -9.82 8.11 -12.69
CA GLU A 21 -8.51 8.62 -13.10
C GLU A 21 -7.40 8.01 -12.25
N VAL A 22 -6.36 7.49 -12.90
CA VAL A 22 -5.17 6.92 -12.24
C VAL A 22 -3.98 7.82 -12.48
N SER A 23 -3.47 8.40 -11.41
CA SER A 23 -2.26 9.23 -11.40
C SER A 23 -1.18 8.59 -10.53
N TYR A 24 0.07 9.00 -10.74
CA TYR A 24 1.20 8.56 -9.92
C TYR A 24 1.62 9.67 -8.95
N PRO A 25 1.92 9.30 -7.72
CA PRO A 25 1.89 7.96 -7.13
C PRO A 25 0.46 7.43 -6.91
N ILE A 26 0.18 6.18 -7.32
CA ILE A 26 -1.12 5.53 -7.09
C ILE A 26 -1.49 5.64 -5.61
N ASN A 27 -2.70 6.13 -5.32
CA ASN A 27 -3.18 6.29 -3.95
C ASN A 27 -4.00 5.07 -3.48
N PRO A 28 -3.41 4.12 -2.71
CA PRO A 28 -4.13 2.94 -2.24
C PRO A 28 -5.26 3.27 -1.25
N PHE A 29 -5.16 4.38 -0.53
CA PHE A 29 -6.22 4.81 0.38
C PHE A 29 -7.46 5.27 -0.37
N GLN A 30 -7.28 5.99 -1.48
CA GLN A 30 -8.37 6.38 -2.37
C GLN A 30 -9.02 5.15 -3.02
N ILE A 31 -8.22 4.16 -3.42
CA ILE A 31 -8.76 2.89 -3.94
C ILE A 31 -9.61 2.20 -2.88
N LEU A 32 -9.15 2.09 -1.63
CA LEU A 32 -9.95 1.49 -0.55
C LEU A 32 -11.29 2.23 -0.39
N THR A 33 -11.28 3.55 -0.32
CA THR A 33 -12.50 4.34 -0.13
C THR A 33 -13.48 4.24 -1.30
N SER A 34 -12.99 4.25 -2.54
CA SER A 34 -13.84 4.09 -3.73
C SER A 34 -14.52 2.73 -3.81
N LEU A 35 -13.92 1.70 -3.18
CA LEU A 35 -14.50 0.35 -3.05
C LEU A 35 -15.39 0.19 -1.81
N GLY A 36 -15.65 1.25 -1.06
CA GLY A 36 -16.43 1.20 0.17
C GLY A 36 -15.73 0.53 1.35
N ILE A 37 -14.39 0.41 1.29
CA ILE A 37 -13.58 -0.17 2.36
C ILE A 37 -13.14 0.95 3.32
N GLY A 38 -13.51 0.83 4.59
CA GLY A 38 -13.02 1.71 5.62
C GLY A 38 -11.56 1.45 5.97
N PHE A 39 -10.82 2.47 6.38
CA PHE A 39 -9.49 2.28 6.94
C PHE A 39 -9.23 3.15 8.17
N VAL A 40 -8.46 2.62 9.10
CA VAL A 40 -8.05 3.30 10.34
C VAL A 40 -6.59 3.05 10.65
N PHE A 41 -6.02 3.93 11.46
CA PHE A 41 -4.65 3.82 11.92
C PHE A 41 -4.59 3.45 13.39
N ARG A 42 -3.77 2.45 13.72
CA ARG A 42 -3.48 2.00 15.08
C ARG A 42 -1.99 1.78 15.29
N ALA A 43 -1.53 2.03 16.50
CA ALA A 43 -0.15 1.74 16.88
C ALA A 43 -0.02 0.27 17.30
N PHE A 44 0.76 -0.51 16.55
CA PHE A 44 1.01 -1.92 16.85
C PHE A 44 2.51 -2.20 17.02
N ASP A 45 2.80 -3.23 17.79
CA ASP A 45 4.11 -3.85 17.84
C ASP A 45 4.04 -5.21 17.12
N GLY A 46 4.84 -5.38 16.05
CA GLY A 46 4.93 -6.64 15.29
C GLY A 46 3.85 -6.88 14.23
N ILE A 47 2.82 -6.04 14.15
CA ILE A 47 1.76 -6.11 13.13
C ILE A 47 1.92 -4.95 12.18
N GLU A 48 1.78 -5.19 10.87
CA GLU A 48 1.82 -4.16 9.84
C GLU A 48 0.41 -3.66 9.48
N GLY A 49 -0.53 -4.59 9.33
CA GLY A 49 -1.92 -4.32 9.01
C GLY A 49 -2.84 -5.47 9.35
N LEU A 50 -4.12 -5.22 9.21
CA LEU A 50 -5.20 -6.19 9.44
C LEU A 50 -6.33 -5.92 8.46
N TYR A 51 -6.88 -6.97 7.85
CA TYR A 51 -8.10 -6.89 7.08
C TYR A 51 -9.23 -7.63 7.80
N PHE A 52 -10.35 -6.97 7.96
CA PHE A 52 -11.59 -7.51 8.52
C PHE A 52 -12.67 -7.44 7.44
N PRO A 53 -13.09 -8.59 6.87
CA PRO A 53 -14.21 -8.62 5.97
C PRO A 53 -15.51 -8.28 6.72
N LYS A 54 -16.44 -7.64 6.03
CA LYS A 54 -17.80 -7.45 6.55
C LYS A 54 -18.45 -8.80 6.83
N GLU A 55 -19.16 -8.88 7.94
CA GLU A 55 -19.89 -10.09 8.34
C GLU A 55 -21.33 -10.10 7.82
N ASN A 56 -21.95 -8.91 7.72
CA ASN A 56 -23.32 -8.72 7.26
C ASN A 56 -23.37 -7.70 6.12
N THR A 57 -24.53 -7.61 5.45
CA THR A 57 -24.77 -6.64 4.35
C THR A 57 -24.65 -5.20 4.81
N ASP A 58 -25.00 -4.92 6.07
CA ASP A 58 -24.98 -3.58 6.66
C ASP A 58 -23.59 -3.17 7.23
N ASP A 59 -22.64 -4.12 7.25
CA ASP A 59 -21.27 -3.87 7.68
C ASP A 59 -20.41 -3.35 6.52
N ALA A 60 -19.29 -2.70 6.85
CA ALA A 60 -18.25 -2.34 5.90
C ALA A 60 -17.00 -3.21 6.11
N ASP A 61 -16.31 -3.51 5.01
CA ASP A 61 -14.95 -4.05 5.10
C ASP A 61 -14.04 -3.02 5.77
N LEU A 62 -13.12 -3.46 6.61
CA LEU A 62 -12.22 -2.58 7.38
C LEU A 62 -10.77 -3.00 7.23
N VAL A 63 -9.92 -2.02 6.95
CA VAL A 63 -8.45 -2.17 6.96
C VAL A 63 -7.87 -1.38 8.12
N VAL A 64 -7.07 -2.02 8.95
CA VAL A 64 -6.32 -1.37 10.03
C VAL A 64 -4.85 -1.31 9.67
N ILE A 65 -4.24 -0.14 9.77
CA ILE A 65 -2.87 0.12 9.33
C ILE A 65 -2.03 0.62 10.50
N ASN A 66 -0.82 0.10 10.63
CA ASN A 66 0.08 0.48 11.70
C ASN A 66 0.58 1.93 11.55
N SER A 67 0.14 2.79 12.47
CA SER A 67 0.51 4.22 12.49
C SER A 67 1.98 4.48 12.85
N LYS A 68 2.67 3.51 13.46
CA LYS A 68 4.11 3.64 13.80
C LYS A 68 5.03 3.50 12.56
N ARG A 69 4.47 3.17 11.39
CA ARG A 69 5.26 2.96 10.18
C ARG A 69 5.38 4.23 9.34
N PRO A 70 6.47 4.39 8.57
CA PRO A 70 6.58 5.47 7.58
C PRO A 70 5.45 5.42 6.57
N ILE A 71 5.06 6.56 6.00
CA ILE A 71 3.95 6.67 5.04
C ILE A 71 4.10 5.71 3.85
N THR A 72 5.32 5.51 3.34
CA THR A 72 5.59 4.55 2.25
C THR A 72 5.25 3.11 2.64
N ARG A 73 5.45 2.72 3.91
CA ARG A 73 5.08 1.40 4.41
C ARG A 73 3.58 1.31 4.68
N GLN A 74 2.96 2.37 5.17
CA GLN A 74 1.50 2.42 5.35
C GLN A 74 0.77 2.26 4.01
N ARG A 75 1.24 2.93 2.96
CA ARG A 75 0.72 2.77 1.58
C ARG A 75 0.87 1.34 1.07
N PHE A 76 2.04 0.74 1.30
CA PHE A 76 2.28 -0.66 0.94
C PHE A 76 1.31 -1.59 1.68
N THR A 77 1.11 -1.39 2.98
CA THR A 77 0.16 -2.16 3.78
C THR A 77 -1.26 -2.00 3.26
N ALA A 78 -1.72 -0.78 2.96
CA ALA A 78 -3.04 -0.55 2.38
C ALA A 78 -3.25 -1.34 1.06
N ALA A 79 -2.25 -1.35 0.17
CA ALA A 79 -2.29 -2.13 -1.07
C ALA A 79 -2.23 -3.65 -0.83
N HIS A 80 -1.54 -4.08 0.22
CA HIS A 80 -1.46 -5.49 0.64
C HIS A 80 -2.83 -5.98 1.15
N GLU A 81 -3.47 -5.22 2.05
CA GLU A 81 -4.79 -5.56 2.58
C GLU A 81 -5.88 -5.51 1.48
N LEU A 82 -5.74 -4.64 0.49
CA LEU A 82 -6.58 -4.65 -0.71
C LEU A 82 -6.51 -5.99 -1.45
N CYS A 83 -5.35 -6.65 -1.49
CA CYS A 83 -5.23 -7.99 -2.08
C CYS A 83 -6.10 -9.01 -1.33
N HIS A 84 -6.10 -8.98 0.00
CA HIS A 84 -6.94 -9.86 0.81
C HIS A 84 -8.43 -9.60 0.59
N PHE A 85 -8.82 -8.34 0.43
CA PHE A 85 -10.18 -7.98 0.04
C PHE A 85 -10.58 -8.55 -1.33
N ILE A 86 -9.73 -8.40 -2.35
CA ILE A 86 -10.03 -8.85 -3.72
C ILE A 86 -10.08 -10.38 -3.81
N LYS A 87 -9.18 -11.06 -3.13
CA LYS A 87 -8.89 -12.46 -3.38
C LYS A 87 -9.41 -13.41 -2.31
N ASP A 88 -9.20 -13.08 -1.04
CA ASP A 88 -9.34 -14.04 0.04
C ASP A 88 -10.66 -13.89 0.80
N ARG A 89 -11.14 -12.66 0.98
CA ARG A 89 -12.38 -12.32 1.70
C ARG A 89 -12.46 -12.93 3.12
N ASN A 90 -11.32 -13.21 3.72
CA ASN A 90 -11.20 -13.74 5.08
C ASN A 90 -10.40 -12.76 5.93
N SER A 91 -10.69 -12.72 7.24
CA SER A 91 -9.89 -11.95 8.18
C SER A 91 -8.43 -12.36 8.10
N CYS A 92 -7.55 -11.41 7.86
CA CYS A 92 -6.13 -11.64 7.75
C CYS A 92 -5.36 -10.72 8.68
N VAL A 93 -4.34 -11.26 9.34
CA VAL A 93 -3.41 -10.52 10.18
C VAL A 93 -2.06 -10.48 9.46
N CYS A 94 -1.70 -9.32 8.93
CA CYS A 94 -0.40 -9.13 8.31
C CYS A 94 0.68 -8.90 9.38
N MET A 95 1.39 -9.96 9.71
CA MET A 95 2.50 -9.93 10.67
C MET A 95 3.82 -9.59 9.97
N MET A 96 4.72 -8.92 10.70
CA MET A 96 6.08 -8.70 10.23
C MET A 96 6.77 -10.02 9.89
N LYS A 97 7.33 -10.11 8.68
CA LYS A 97 8.20 -11.22 8.24
C LYS A 97 7.54 -12.60 8.21
N THR A 98 6.24 -12.69 7.96
CA THR A 98 5.62 -13.98 7.71
C THR A 98 6.07 -14.57 6.36
N ASN A 99 6.24 -15.89 6.31
CA ASN A 99 6.61 -16.61 5.09
C ASN A 99 5.42 -17.36 4.45
N ALA A 100 4.20 -17.14 4.94
CA ALA A 100 3.01 -17.77 4.40
C ALA A 100 2.83 -17.45 2.90
N PRO A 101 2.48 -18.43 2.05
CA PRO A 101 2.32 -18.23 0.61
C PRO A 101 1.28 -17.14 0.27
N ILE A 102 0.23 -17.01 1.08
CA ILE A 102 -0.81 -15.99 0.93
C ILE A 102 -0.25 -14.58 1.11
N GLU A 103 0.58 -14.37 2.13
CA GLU A 103 1.22 -13.09 2.43
C GLU A 103 2.22 -12.70 1.33
N LYS A 104 3.03 -13.67 0.87
CA LYS A 104 3.94 -13.43 -0.27
C LYS A 104 3.19 -13.06 -1.54
N TYR A 105 2.00 -13.63 -1.73
CA TYR A 105 1.16 -13.26 -2.85
C TYR A 105 0.65 -11.83 -2.71
N ALA A 106 0.16 -11.44 -1.54
CA ALA A 106 -0.31 -10.09 -1.26
C ALA A 106 0.82 -9.06 -1.36
N ASP A 107 2.03 -9.38 -0.89
CA ASP A 107 3.22 -8.53 -1.08
C ASP A 107 3.56 -8.30 -2.56
N ARG A 108 3.49 -9.35 -3.38
CA ARG A 108 3.73 -9.24 -4.84
C ARG A 108 2.65 -8.43 -5.53
N PHE A 109 1.38 -8.61 -5.11
CA PHE A 109 0.27 -7.81 -5.60
C PHE A 109 0.47 -6.33 -5.25
N ALA A 110 0.73 -6.00 -3.98
CA ALA A 110 0.95 -4.63 -3.52
C ALA A 110 2.11 -3.97 -4.27
N SER A 111 3.21 -4.69 -4.43
CA SER A 111 4.37 -4.21 -5.19
C SER A 111 4.02 -3.95 -6.66
N ALA A 112 3.21 -4.82 -7.28
CA ALA A 112 2.80 -4.69 -8.68
C ALA A 112 1.76 -3.58 -8.88
N LEU A 113 0.85 -3.40 -7.93
CA LEU A 113 -0.15 -2.34 -7.95
C LEU A 113 0.50 -0.95 -7.83
N LEU A 114 1.38 -0.79 -6.83
CA LEU A 114 2.04 0.50 -6.58
C LEU A 114 3.10 0.85 -7.64
N MET A 115 3.74 -0.17 -8.22
CA MET A 115 4.78 -0.02 -9.25
C MET A 115 4.44 -0.89 -10.47
N PRO A 116 3.45 -0.50 -11.31
CA PRO A 116 3.07 -1.24 -12.50
C PRO A 116 4.26 -1.38 -13.45
N LYS A 117 4.44 -2.58 -14.01
CA LYS A 117 5.63 -2.93 -14.80
C LYS A 117 5.87 -1.96 -15.97
N ARG A 118 4.81 -1.61 -16.71
CA ARG A 118 4.90 -0.72 -17.87
C ARG A 118 5.41 0.66 -17.50
N GLU A 119 4.85 1.26 -16.44
CA GLU A 119 5.26 2.58 -15.97
C GLU A 119 6.66 2.55 -15.34
N LEU A 120 6.98 1.47 -14.62
CA LEU A 120 8.31 1.29 -14.05
C LEU A 120 9.38 1.21 -15.15
N LEU A 121 9.14 0.47 -16.24
CA LEU A 121 10.04 0.45 -17.40
C LEU A 121 10.23 1.84 -17.99
N ARG A 122 9.14 2.56 -18.21
CA ARG A 122 9.20 3.93 -18.74
C ARG A 122 10.09 4.84 -17.89
N LYS A 123 9.95 4.75 -16.56
CA LYS A 123 10.78 5.54 -15.63
C LYS A 123 12.25 5.09 -15.60
N ILE A 124 12.51 3.82 -15.78
CA ILE A 124 13.89 3.29 -15.93
C ILE A 124 14.51 3.83 -17.22
N ASP A 125 13.80 3.75 -18.33
CA ASP A 125 14.29 4.19 -19.64
C ASP A 125 14.60 5.70 -19.61
N GLU A 126 13.76 6.54 -18.99
CA GLU A 126 14.02 7.97 -18.80
C GLU A 126 15.34 8.23 -18.04
N ARG A 127 15.66 7.42 -17.03
CA ARG A 127 16.91 7.57 -16.29
C ARG A 127 18.11 7.05 -17.07
N LEU A 128 17.93 5.98 -17.87
CA LEU A 128 18.98 5.43 -18.71
C LEU A 128 19.34 6.33 -19.90
N GLU A 129 18.42 7.20 -20.35
CA GLU A 129 18.73 8.25 -21.34
C GLU A 129 19.71 9.29 -20.77
N GLU A 130 19.68 9.53 -19.45
CA GLU A 130 20.59 10.44 -18.78
C GLU A 130 21.90 9.75 -18.34
N HIS A 131 21.82 8.46 -18.01
CA HIS A 131 22.92 7.66 -17.49
C HIS A 131 22.97 6.30 -18.15
N ASN A 132 24.16 5.79 -18.47
CA ASN A 132 24.31 4.44 -19.06
C ASN A 132 23.90 3.29 -18.11
N LEU A 133 23.91 3.54 -16.79
CA LEU A 133 23.54 2.58 -15.74
C LEU A 133 22.77 3.32 -14.65
N LEU A 134 21.78 2.63 -14.07
CA LEU A 134 21.07 3.15 -12.90
C LEU A 134 22.01 3.25 -11.69
N ASN A 135 21.95 4.36 -11.01
CA ASN A 135 22.60 4.59 -9.72
C ASN A 135 21.59 4.71 -8.57
N GLU A 136 22.05 4.94 -7.35
CA GLU A 136 21.18 5.05 -6.17
C GLU A 136 20.21 6.22 -6.25
N ASP A 137 20.63 7.35 -6.80
CA ASP A 137 19.78 8.54 -6.97
C ASP A 137 18.66 8.26 -7.97
N ASP A 138 18.95 7.54 -9.07
CA ASP A 138 17.94 7.13 -10.04
C ASP A 138 16.87 6.26 -9.40
N VAL A 139 17.29 5.26 -8.62
CA VAL A 139 16.35 4.40 -7.88
C VAL A 139 15.53 5.20 -6.88
N LEU A 140 16.13 6.21 -6.23
CA LEU A 140 15.45 7.08 -5.28
C LEU A 140 14.39 7.96 -5.98
N ILE A 141 14.72 8.53 -7.13
CA ILE A 141 13.81 9.34 -7.96
C ILE A 141 12.64 8.48 -8.46
N ILE A 142 12.93 7.26 -8.93
CA ILE A 142 11.88 6.31 -9.35
C ILE A 142 11.00 5.92 -8.14
N ALA A 143 11.58 5.66 -6.97
CA ALA A 143 10.84 5.36 -5.76
C ALA A 143 9.91 6.50 -5.35
N ASP A 144 10.37 7.74 -5.49
CA ASP A 144 9.58 8.95 -5.22
C ASP A 144 8.37 9.07 -6.16
N HIS A 145 8.57 8.86 -7.45
CA HIS A 145 7.49 8.86 -8.45
C HIS A 145 6.36 7.88 -8.08
N PHE A 146 6.69 6.72 -7.53
CA PHE A 146 5.72 5.70 -7.11
C PHE A 146 5.24 5.86 -5.66
N GLY A 147 5.82 6.75 -4.88
CA GLY A 147 5.52 6.93 -3.46
C GLY A 147 5.81 5.69 -2.62
N VAL A 148 6.90 5.00 -2.93
CA VAL A 148 7.38 3.79 -2.24
C VAL A 148 8.75 4.02 -1.59
N SER A 149 9.18 3.08 -0.73
CA SER A 149 10.53 3.17 -0.16
C SER A 149 11.59 2.83 -1.21
N PHE A 150 12.79 3.40 -1.05
CA PHE A 150 13.97 3.05 -1.86
C PHE A 150 14.16 1.52 -1.97
N SER A 151 14.08 0.83 -0.83
CA SER A 151 14.25 -0.63 -0.81
C SER A 151 13.18 -1.37 -1.61
N ALA A 152 11.92 -0.94 -1.53
CA ALA A 152 10.84 -1.57 -2.31
C ALA A 152 11.07 -1.38 -3.81
N CYS A 153 11.45 -0.19 -4.25
CA CYS A 153 11.77 0.11 -5.64
C CYS A 153 12.98 -0.71 -6.13
N TYR A 154 14.07 -0.70 -5.36
CA TYR A 154 15.29 -1.47 -5.66
C TYR A 154 14.98 -2.96 -5.91
N TYR A 155 14.27 -3.61 -4.97
CA TYR A 155 13.93 -5.03 -5.13
C TYR A 155 12.94 -5.28 -6.27
N ARG A 156 12.02 -4.35 -6.54
CA ARG A 156 11.09 -4.45 -7.67
C ARG A 156 11.84 -4.43 -8.99
N ILE A 157 12.76 -3.49 -9.20
CA ILE A 157 13.59 -3.38 -10.39
C ILE A 157 14.42 -4.66 -10.56
N ARG A 158 15.15 -5.07 -9.53
CA ARG A 158 15.98 -6.28 -9.54
C ARG A 158 15.19 -7.53 -9.89
N ASN A 159 14.00 -7.72 -9.30
CA ASN A 159 13.22 -8.93 -9.50
C ASN A 159 12.51 -8.99 -10.87
N LEU A 160 12.28 -7.85 -11.51
CA LEU A 160 11.58 -7.82 -12.79
C LEU A 160 12.50 -7.86 -14.00
N PHE A 161 13.70 -7.31 -13.89
CA PHE A 161 14.49 -7.00 -15.07
C PHE A 161 15.89 -7.66 -15.09
N ASP A 162 16.28 -8.34 -14.02
CA ASP A 162 17.65 -8.87 -13.87
C ASP A 162 18.74 -7.82 -14.22
N TYR A 163 18.41 -6.55 -13.97
CA TYR A 163 19.31 -5.44 -14.22
C TYR A 163 20.51 -5.52 -13.29
N SER A 164 21.69 -5.40 -13.87
CA SER A 164 22.88 -4.98 -13.15
C SER A 164 22.66 -3.53 -12.72
N LEU A 165 22.10 -3.34 -11.54
CA LEU A 165 22.13 -2.03 -10.89
C LEU A 165 23.60 -1.67 -10.70
N GLY A 166 24.02 -0.48 -11.11
CA GLY A 166 25.41 -0.05 -11.12
C GLY A 166 26.09 0.02 -9.74
N PHE A 167 25.38 -0.44 -8.68
CA PHE A 167 25.88 -0.51 -7.31
C PHE A 167 25.63 -1.90 -6.71
N LEU A 168 26.61 -2.42 -5.98
CA LEU A 168 26.56 -3.72 -5.32
C LEU A 168 25.75 -3.64 -4.02
N GLU A 169 25.14 -4.77 -3.61
CA GLU A 169 24.36 -4.88 -2.36
C GLU A 169 25.13 -4.38 -1.10
N ASN A 170 26.46 -4.45 -1.11
CA ASN A 170 27.30 -3.95 -0.03
C ASN A 170 27.30 -2.42 0.07
N ASP A 171 27.19 -1.71 -1.04
CA ASP A 171 27.14 -0.25 -1.07
C ASP A 171 25.76 0.27 -0.65
N LYS A 172 24.69 -0.50 -0.94
CA LYS A 172 23.34 -0.22 -0.44
C LYS A 172 23.28 -0.05 1.07
N LYS A 173 24.10 -0.77 1.87
CA LYS A 173 24.16 -0.60 3.33
C LYS A 173 24.73 0.74 3.76
N LYS A 174 25.51 1.40 2.92
CA LYS A 174 26.10 2.73 3.17
C LYS A 174 25.19 3.86 2.70
N PHE A 175 24.30 3.59 1.73
CA PHE A 175 23.36 4.57 1.22
C PHE A 175 22.27 4.87 2.26
N LYS A 176 22.05 6.16 2.52
CA LYS A 176 21.04 6.67 3.46
C LYS A 176 19.93 7.39 2.69
N PRO A 177 18.88 6.67 2.24
CA PRO A 177 17.84 7.23 1.36
C PRO A 177 17.20 8.51 1.91
N ASP A 178 16.87 8.54 3.21
CA ASP A 178 16.19 9.69 3.81
C ASP A 178 17.08 10.94 3.84
N HIS A 179 18.38 10.78 4.11
CA HIS A 179 19.34 11.88 4.03
C HIS A 179 19.47 12.38 2.59
N ARG A 180 19.61 11.47 1.64
CA ARG A 180 19.75 11.84 0.23
C ARG A 180 18.48 12.51 -0.33
N ARG A 181 17.30 12.08 0.11
CA ARG A 181 16.02 12.77 -0.20
C ARG A 181 16.05 14.23 0.24
N GLN A 182 16.53 14.50 1.45
CA GLN A 182 16.63 15.88 1.96
C GLN A 182 17.59 16.72 1.13
N GLU A 183 18.76 16.17 0.76
CA GLU A 183 19.73 16.84 -0.11
C GLU A 183 19.12 17.17 -1.50
N LEU A 184 18.29 16.30 -2.04
CA LEU A 184 17.60 16.48 -3.32
C LEU A 184 16.32 17.32 -3.21
N GLY A 185 15.96 17.81 -2.02
CA GLY A 185 14.75 18.59 -1.79
C GLY A 185 13.44 17.78 -1.91
N MET A 186 13.52 16.45 -1.86
CA MET A 186 12.35 15.57 -1.96
C MET A 186 11.60 15.51 -0.63
N SER A 187 10.26 15.53 -0.69
CA SER A 187 9.39 15.46 0.48
C SER A 187 8.36 14.34 0.37
N TYR A 188 8.00 13.77 1.52
CA TYR A 188 6.85 12.87 1.62
C TYR A 188 5.51 13.61 1.82
N LEU A 189 5.52 14.95 1.90
CA LEU A 189 4.32 15.75 2.11
C LEU A 189 3.18 15.41 1.13
N PRO A 190 3.42 15.28 -0.20
CA PRO A 190 2.35 14.91 -1.14
C PRO A 190 1.68 13.56 -0.83
N LEU A 191 2.41 12.60 -0.24
CA LEU A 191 1.85 11.32 0.16
C LEU A 191 0.92 11.45 1.36
N TYR A 192 1.24 12.34 2.31
CA TYR A 192 0.36 12.65 3.43
C TYR A 192 -0.87 13.46 2.98
N GLU A 193 -0.70 14.40 2.07
CA GLU A 193 -1.81 15.16 1.48
C GLU A 193 -2.80 14.22 0.80
N SER A 194 -2.33 13.31 -0.05
CA SER A 194 -3.17 12.33 -0.73
C SER A 194 -3.87 11.36 0.25
N LEU A 195 -3.25 11.04 1.39
CA LEU A 195 -3.90 10.30 2.47
C LEU A 195 -5.01 11.13 3.11
N PHE A 196 -4.73 12.41 3.39
CA PHE A 196 -5.69 13.34 3.99
C PHE A 196 -6.91 13.55 3.09
N ASP A 197 -6.72 13.66 1.78
CA ASP A 197 -7.80 13.81 0.81
C ASP A 197 -8.72 12.59 0.81
N ALA A 198 -8.16 11.38 0.82
CA ALA A 198 -8.93 10.15 0.95
C ALA A 198 -9.70 10.08 2.28
N TRP A 199 -9.10 10.55 3.37
CA TRP A 199 -9.74 10.62 4.69
C TRP A 199 -10.86 11.67 4.74
N THR A 200 -10.65 12.83 4.14
CA THR A 200 -11.63 13.93 4.13
C THR A 200 -12.85 13.57 3.30
N TRP A 201 -12.67 12.81 2.21
CA TRP A 201 -13.78 12.29 1.41
C TRP A 201 -14.71 11.39 2.25
N ILE A 202 -14.15 10.49 3.06
CA ILE A 202 -14.92 9.69 4.02
C ILE A 202 -15.72 10.60 5.00
N LYS A 203 -15.16 11.74 5.41
CA LYS A 203 -15.82 12.67 6.34
C LYS A 203 -16.98 13.43 5.74
N ASN A 204 -16.96 13.73 4.45
CA ASN A 204 -17.86 14.72 3.83
C ASN A 204 -18.97 14.13 2.94
N SER A 205 -18.97 12.84 2.65
CA SER A 205 -20.04 12.23 1.87
C SER A 205 -21.31 12.07 2.71
N VAL A 206 -22.47 12.41 2.15
CA VAL A 206 -23.78 12.42 2.85
C VAL A 206 -24.24 11.02 3.27
N GLU A 207 -23.79 10.00 2.58
CA GLU A 207 -23.95 8.59 3.00
C GLU A 207 -23.12 8.26 4.26
N THR A 208 -22.34 9.23 4.73
CA THR A 208 -21.34 9.08 5.77
C THR A 208 -21.92 9.04 7.20
N GLU A 209 -23.10 9.54 7.48
CA GLU A 209 -23.59 9.43 8.87
C GLU A 209 -23.96 7.97 9.20
N TYR A 210 -24.56 7.27 8.24
CA TYR A 210 -24.82 5.85 8.36
C TYR A 210 -23.53 5.03 8.31
N ALA A 211 -22.67 5.29 7.30
CA ALA A 211 -21.36 4.67 7.20
C ALA A 211 -20.45 4.97 8.40
N LYS A 212 -20.51 6.19 8.97
CA LYS A 212 -19.80 6.54 10.21
C LYS A 212 -20.31 5.76 11.41
N HIS A 213 -21.61 5.53 11.49
CA HIS A 213 -22.19 4.75 12.59
C HIS A 213 -21.73 3.30 12.53
N ILE A 214 -21.85 2.66 11.36
CA ILE A 214 -21.37 1.29 11.13
C ILE A 214 -19.86 1.19 11.31
N PHE A 215 -19.11 2.14 10.75
CA PHE A 215 -17.66 2.20 10.88
C PHE A 215 -17.24 2.34 12.36
N LYS A 216 -17.91 3.18 13.11
CA LYS A 216 -17.66 3.39 14.54
C LYS A 216 -17.97 2.12 15.35
N ALA A 217 -19.09 1.44 15.06
CA ALA A 217 -19.45 0.19 15.71
C ALA A 217 -18.45 -0.93 15.38
N ASN A 218 -18.09 -1.10 14.09
CA ASN A 218 -17.10 -2.09 13.67
C ASN A 218 -15.70 -1.76 14.22
N TYR A 219 -15.34 -0.50 14.27
CA TYR A 219 -14.07 -0.05 14.84
C TYR A 219 -13.97 -0.43 16.33
N VAL A 220 -14.99 -0.08 17.14
CA VAL A 220 -15.03 -0.42 18.57
C VAL A 220 -15.01 -1.94 18.78
N TYR A 221 -15.80 -2.68 18.02
CA TYR A 221 -15.83 -4.15 18.09
C TYR A 221 -14.48 -4.79 17.78
N ASN A 222 -13.86 -4.39 16.66
CA ASN A 222 -12.57 -4.95 16.25
C ASN A 222 -11.43 -4.51 17.17
N ASP A 223 -11.48 -3.27 17.67
CA ASP A 223 -10.53 -2.76 18.65
C ASP A 223 -10.57 -3.57 19.94
N SER A 224 -11.77 -3.83 20.45
CA SER A 224 -11.99 -4.65 21.63
C SER A 224 -11.52 -6.10 21.43
N ARG A 225 -11.71 -6.68 20.23
CA ARG A 225 -11.16 -8.01 19.91
C ARG A 225 -9.64 -8.04 19.90
N LEU A 226 -8.99 -7.00 19.39
CA LEU A 226 -7.52 -6.88 19.37
C LEU A 226 -6.95 -6.74 20.79
N GLU A 227 -7.69 -6.09 21.68
CA GLU A 227 -7.32 -5.94 23.09
C GLU A 227 -7.71 -7.17 23.95
N GLY A 228 -8.32 -8.20 23.35
CA GLY A 228 -8.74 -9.42 24.04
C GLY A 228 -10.01 -9.27 24.86
N VAL A 229 -10.75 -8.19 24.67
CA VAL A 229 -12.05 -7.96 25.32
C VAL A 229 -13.15 -8.60 24.48
N ALA A 230 -13.88 -9.56 25.04
CA ALA A 230 -15.04 -10.17 24.37
C ALA A 230 -16.22 -9.19 24.42
N THR A 231 -16.49 -8.51 23.32
CA THR A 231 -17.68 -7.67 23.14
C THR A 231 -18.57 -8.22 22.02
N THR A 232 -19.88 -8.04 22.15
CA THR A 232 -20.83 -8.28 21.07
C THR A 232 -21.05 -6.98 20.27
N LYS A 233 -21.38 -7.07 18.97
CA LYS A 233 -21.65 -5.90 18.10
C LYS A 233 -22.87 -5.07 18.54
N GLU A 234 -23.67 -5.59 19.45
CA GLU A 234 -24.93 -4.98 19.93
C GLU A 234 -24.76 -4.13 21.21
N ALA A 235 -23.53 -3.84 21.64
CA ALA A 235 -23.24 -3.03 22.81
C ALA A 235 -22.88 -1.59 22.47
#